data_8ca63bdad5f71db111325eabccb8883f
#
_entry.id   8ca63bdad5f71db111325eabccb8883f
#
_cell.length_a   1.000
_cell.length_b   1.000
_cell.length_c   1.000
_cell.angle_alpha   90.00
_cell.angle_beta   90.00
_cell.angle_gamma   90.00
#
_symmetry.space_group_name_H-M   'P 1'
#
loop_
_entity.id
_entity.type
_entity.pdbx_description
1 polymer ?
#
loop_
_entity_poly.entity_id
_entity_poly.type
_entity_poly.pdbx_seq_one_letter_code
_entity_poly.pdbx_strand_id
1 'polypeptide(L)'
;DNAVNGLYDLMSSYGYYGGTMFFYGDMKGDDMQSSYNSGRTCNRCYLYDHRSTSLNAGYLWGRPFYIIRNAWNVINAIDDGKVQGSEQRLKELKGEAMTIMALCQFDLTRCFGYPYTKDKGAGWGAPIVDHAITLDENPPRSTVAKDYEFIINTLEEAIPLMSTSKNNSRMNAYAARALLSRIYLYHDDNEKAFQMASNLIEEVEGNGMYRLYTRDEYIPAWDLKNTFGTESLFEIANSTDDNGGRSSLAYLMHWNGYREIFATQKFVDELLSDPDDIRCLLLEKNVYNKNDVWWLKKWPGTDATTPSFENNY
;
A
#
# COMPACT_ATOMS: atom_id res chain seq x y z
N ASP A 1 -8.47 -16.64 -12.46
CA ASP A 1 -7.23 -15.88 -12.38
C ASP A 1 -7.38 -14.44 -12.89
N ASN A 2 -7.86 -14.20 -14.11
CA ASN A 2 -7.91 -12.87 -14.73
C ASN A 2 -8.68 -11.83 -13.92
N ALA A 3 -9.79 -12.21 -13.27
CA ALA A 3 -10.57 -11.30 -12.46
C ALA A 3 -9.79 -10.85 -11.19
N VAL A 4 -9.01 -11.75 -10.58
CA VAL A 4 -8.14 -11.41 -9.45
C VAL A 4 -6.95 -10.56 -9.93
N ASN A 5 -6.38 -10.86 -11.10
CA ASN A 5 -5.36 -9.97 -11.69
C ASN A 5 -5.89 -8.54 -11.87
N GLY A 6 -7.15 -8.40 -12.29
CA GLY A 6 -7.80 -7.09 -12.35
C GLY A 6 -7.91 -6.35 -11.02
N LEU A 7 -7.97 -7.07 -9.88
CA LEU A 7 -7.91 -6.41 -8.56
C LEU A 7 -6.53 -5.81 -8.29
N TYR A 8 -5.45 -6.52 -8.64
CA TYR A 8 -4.08 -6.00 -8.51
C TYR A 8 -3.83 -4.82 -9.45
N ASP A 9 -4.33 -4.87 -10.69
CA ASP A 9 -4.27 -3.76 -11.63
C ASP A 9 -4.98 -2.50 -11.06
N LEU A 10 -6.15 -2.67 -10.47
CA LEU A 10 -6.85 -1.57 -9.80
C LEU A 10 -6.07 -1.01 -8.61
N MET A 11 -5.34 -1.85 -7.87
CA MET A 11 -4.47 -1.41 -6.78
C MET A 11 -3.28 -0.60 -7.29
N SER A 12 -2.69 -0.93 -8.44
CA SER A 12 -1.54 -0.24 -9.03
C SER A 12 -1.89 1.15 -9.58
N SER A 13 -3.19 1.50 -9.65
CA SER A 13 -3.63 2.78 -10.19
C SER A 13 -3.08 3.97 -9.39
N TYR A 14 -2.81 5.10 -10.09
CA TYR A 14 -2.40 6.38 -9.49
C TYR A 14 -3.28 6.83 -8.31
N GLY A 15 -4.58 6.57 -8.39
CA GLY A 15 -5.54 6.95 -7.35
C GLY A 15 -5.43 6.12 -6.06
N TYR A 16 -4.56 5.12 -6.02
CA TYR A 16 -4.37 4.26 -4.85
C TYR A 16 -2.89 3.99 -4.60
N TYR A 17 -2.44 2.73 -4.62
CA TYR A 17 -1.04 2.37 -4.32
C TYR A 17 -0.06 2.82 -5.40
N GLY A 18 -0.49 3.04 -6.65
CA GLY A 18 0.39 3.58 -7.69
C GLY A 18 0.85 5.03 -7.47
N GLY A 19 0.33 5.72 -6.45
CA GLY A 19 0.74 7.08 -6.13
C GLY A 19 0.08 7.65 -4.89
N THR A 20 -1.23 7.90 -4.94
CA THR A 20 -1.95 8.73 -3.95
C THR A 20 -1.80 8.21 -2.51
N MET A 21 -1.79 6.90 -2.29
CA MET A 21 -1.69 6.32 -0.96
C MET A 21 -0.36 6.69 -0.27
N PHE A 22 0.74 6.70 -1.01
CA PHE A 22 2.06 7.05 -0.50
C PHE A 22 2.14 8.54 -0.14
N PHE A 23 1.93 9.41 -1.11
CA PHE A 23 2.10 10.84 -0.84
C PHE A 23 1.00 11.44 0.05
N TYR A 24 -0.18 10.83 0.13
CA TYR A 24 -1.22 11.27 1.07
C TYR A 24 -0.77 11.11 2.52
N GLY A 25 -0.02 10.05 2.83
CA GLY A 25 0.59 9.84 4.14
C GLY A 25 1.85 10.70 4.35
N ASP A 26 2.84 10.50 3.48
CA ASP A 26 4.18 11.08 3.64
C ASP A 26 4.19 12.61 3.62
N MET A 27 3.33 13.23 2.80
CA MET A 27 3.23 14.69 2.72
C MET A 27 2.58 15.35 3.93
N LYS A 28 1.99 14.58 4.83
CA LYS A 28 1.43 15.06 6.11
C LYS A 28 2.35 14.79 7.29
N GLY A 29 3.42 14.04 7.06
CA GLY A 29 4.46 13.83 8.04
C GLY A 29 5.48 14.95 8.08
N ASP A 30 6.49 14.81 8.93
CA ASP A 30 7.56 15.80 9.11
C ASP A 30 8.75 15.56 8.19
N ASP A 31 8.81 14.42 7.51
CA ASP A 31 9.98 13.98 6.75
C ASP A 31 10.02 14.52 5.33
N MET A 32 8.84 14.78 4.74
CA MET A 32 8.70 15.19 3.35
C MET A 32 8.02 16.55 3.22
N GLN A 33 8.35 17.26 2.14
CA GLN A 33 7.77 18.55 1.80
C GLN A 33 7.46 18.68 0.32
N SER A 34 6.49 19.54 -0.02
CA SER A 34 6.15 19.86 -1.39
C SER A 34 7.19 20.76 -2.04
N SER A 35 7.41 20.58 -3.34
CA SER A 35 8.32 21.39 -4.17
C SER A 35 7.86 22.83 -4.45
N TYR A 36 6.86 23.34 -3.75
CA TYR A 36 6.29 24.68 -3.94
C TYR A 36 5.61 24.94 -5.30
N ASN A 37 5.41 23.91 -6.12
CA ASN A 37 4.63 24.05 -7.35
C ASN A 37 3.14 24.08 -6.98
N SER A 38 2.59 25.29 -6.88
CA SER A 38 1.18 25.49 -6.60
C SER A 38 0.29 24.77 -7.64
N GLY A 39 -0.76 24.12 -7.17
CA GLY A 39 -1.71 23.41 -8.02
C GLY A 39 -1.42 21.92 -8.25
N ARG A 40 -0.28 21.42 -7.79
CA ARG A 40 0.04 19.99 -7.81
C ARG A 40 -0.66 19.27 -6.66
N THR A 41 -0.92 18.00 -6.89
CA THR A 41 -1.68 17.16 -5.98
C THR A 41 -1.02 16.99 -4.62
N CYS A 42 0.30 16.82 -4.60
CA CYS A 42 1.08 16.66 -3.38
C CYS A 42 1.05 17.90 -2.49
N ASN A 43 1.04 19.10 -3.08
CA ASN A 43 1.02 20.36 -2.33
C ASN A 43 -0.24 20.52 -1.46
N ARG A 44 -1.41 20.05 -1.92
CA ARG A 44 -2.64 20.09 -1.12
C ARG A 44 -2.58 19.17 0.09
N CYS A 45 -1.96 18.00 -0.05
CA CYS A 45 -1.72 17.11 1.08
C CYS A 45 -0.79 17.77 2.10
N TYR A 46 0.30 18.37 1.64
CA TYR A 46 1.27 19.08 2.47
C TYR A 46 0.66 20.26 3.24
N LEU A 47 -0.23 21.01 2.59
CA LEU A 47 -0.92 22.14 3.22
C LEU A 47 -2.13 21.74 4.07
N TYR A 48 -2.46 20.46 4.17
CA TYR A 48 -3.68 19.96 4.82
C TYR A 48 -4.97 20.59 4.24
N ASP A 49 -4.94 21.06 2.97
CA ASP A 49 -6.11 21.64 2.29
C ASP A 49 -7.01 20.54 1.71
N HIS A 50 -7.75 19.87 2.60
CA HIS A 50 -8.70 18.82 2.24
C HIS A 50 -10.12 19.37 2.18
N ARG A 51 -10.68 19.37 0.97
CA ARG A 51 -12.06 19.76 0.68
C ARG A 51 -12.81 18.56 0.09
N SER A 52 -14.13 18.59 0.12
CA SER A 52 -14.97 17.57 -0.54
C SER A 52 -14.67 17.41 -2.04
N THR A 53 -14.07 18.43 -2.67
CA THR A 53 -13.64 18.43 -4.08
C THR A 53 -12.17 18.06 -4.27
N SER A 54 -11.44 17.69 -3.20
CA SER A 54 -10.03 17.32 -3.31
C SER A 54 -9.87 15.96 -3.98
N LEU A 55 -9.19 15.94 -5.13
CA LEU A 55 -9.01 14.71 -5.94
C LEU A 55 -8.39 13.55 -5.14
N ASN A 56 -7.39 13.84 -4.30
CA ASN A 56 -6.71 12.81 -3.51
C ASN A 56 -7.64 12.09 -2.54
N ALA A 57 -8.42 12.85 -1.77
CA ALA A 57 -9.41 12.28 -0.87
C ALA A 57 -10.47 11.51 -1.66
N GLY A 58 -10.92 12.04 -2.80
CA GLY A 58 -11.87 11.37 -3.69
C GLY A 58 -11.33 10.05 -4.26
N TYR A 59 -10.07 10.01 -4.66
CA TYR A 59 -9.43 8.78 -5.14
C TYR A 59 -9.30 7.74 -4.03
N LEU A 60 -8.79 8.12 -2.85
CA LEU A 60 -8.64 7.21 -1.71
C LEU A 60 -9.99 6.74 -1.14
N TRP A 61 -11.07 7.49 -1.36
CA TRP A 61 -12.41 7.05 -1.03
C TRP A 61 -12.98 6.11 -2.10
N GLY A 62 -12.99 6.54 -3.34
CA GLY A 62 -13.70 5.83 -4.42
C GLY A 62 -13.00 4.58 -4.92
N ARG A 63 -11.65 4.59 -5.00
CA ARG A 63 -10.92 3.45 -5.56
C ARG A 63 -11.00 2.19 -4.70
N PRO A 64 -10.81 2.24 -3.38
CA PRO A 64 -10.98 1.06 -2.53
C PRO A 64 -12.39 0.48 -2.60
N PHE A 65 -13.46 1.28 -2.59
CA PHE A 65 -14.82 0.77 -2.74
C PHE A 65 -15.05 0.09 -4.09
N TYR A 66 -14.47 0.62 -5.16
CA TYR A 66 -14.54 -0.01 -6.47
C TYR A 66 -13.83 -1.38 -6.47
N ILE A 67 -12.69 -1.50 -5.79
CA ILE A 67 -11.97 -2.77 -5.62
C ILE A 67 -12.80 -3.75 -4.77
N ILE A 68 -13.36 -3.31 -3.64
CA ILE A 68 -14.21 -4.14 -2.77
C ILE A 68 -15.39 -4.72 -3.56
N ARG A 69 -16.07 -3.90 -4.36
CA ARG A 69 -17.16 -4.37 -5.23
C ARG A 69 -16.69 -5.45 -6.21
N ASN A 70 -15.54 -5.28 -6.84
CA ASN A 70 -15.00 -6.27 -7.76
C ASN A 70 -14.51 -7.53 -7.04
N ALA A 71 -13.98 -7.42 -5.82
CA ALA A 71 -13.64 -8.57 -4.98
C ALA A 71 -14.89 -9.42 -4.66
N TRP A 72 -16.01 -8.79 -4.32
CA TRP A 72 -17.29 -9.48 -4.13
C TRP A 72 -17.77 -10.20 -5.39
N ASN A 73 -17.56 -9.63 -6.58
CA ASN A 73 -17.89 -10.32 -7.84
C ASN A 73 -17.06 -11.61 -8.01
N VAL A 74 -15.78 -11.58 -7.62
CA VAL A 74 -14.92 -12.77 -7.64
C VAL A 74 -15.40 -13.81 -6.63
N ILE A 75 -15.63 -13.40 -5.38
CA ILE A 75 -16.04 -14.27 -4.30
C ILE A 75 -17.36 -14.96 -4.66
N ASN A 76 -18.37 -14.20 -5.07
CA ASN A 76 -19.69 -14.74 -5.43
C ASN A 76 -19.62 -15.68 -6.66
N ALA A 77 -18.80 -15.36 -7.66
CA ALA A 77 -18.65 -16.23 -8.84
C ALA A 77 -18.04 -17.59 -8.46
N ILE A 78 -17.17 -17.64 -7.45
CA ILE A 78 -16.61 -18.89 -6.92
C ILE A 78 -17.65 -19.63 -6.10
N ASP A 79 -18.30 -18.95 -5.14
CA ASP A 79 -19.26 -19.54 -4.21
C ASP A 79 -20.52 -20.07 -4.92
N ASP A 80 -20.97 -19.39 -5.97
CA ASP A 80 -22.10 -19.82 -6.82
C ASP A 80 -21.72 -20.93 -7.83
N GLY A 81 -20.45 -21.36 -7.86
CA GLY A 81 -19.98 -22.37 -8.82
C GLY A 81 -20.01 -21.92 -10.28
N LYS A 82 -19.98 -20.62 -10.53
CA LYS A 82 -20.04 -20.04 -11.90
C LYS A 82 -18.70 -20.08 -12.65
N VAL A 83 -17.63 -20.48 -11.97
CA VAL A 83 -16.28 -20.56 -12.52
C VAL A 83 -15.73 -21.97 -12.38
N GLN A 84 -14.87 -22.37 -13.34
CA GLN A 84 -14.24 -23.69 -13.35
C GLN A 84 -12.76 -23.59 -12.96
N GLY A 85 -12.28 -24.56 -12.21
CA GLY A 85 -10.90 -24.67 -11.75
C GLY A 85 -10.74 -25.80 -10.74
N SER A 86 -9.51 -26.09 -10.31
CA SER A 86 -9.31 -26.98 -9.18
C SER A 86 -9.85 -26.32 -7.90
N GLU A 87 -10.41 -27.13 -7.00
CA GLU A 87 -10.95 -26.63 -5.73
C GLU A 87 -9.90 -25.82 -4.96
N GLN A 88 -8.66 -26.29 -4.91
CA GLN A 88 -7.54 -25.60 -4.26
C GLN A 88 -7.32 -24.21 -4.86
N ARG A 89 -7.25 -24.11 -6.21
CA ARG A 89 -7.00 -22.83 -6.88
C ARG A 89 -8.16 -21.85 -6.68
N LEU A 90 -9.40 -22.33 -6.69
CA LEU A 90 -10.55 -21.48 -6.42
C LEU A 90 -10.55 -20.94 -4.97
N LYS A 91 -10.18 -21.77 -3.98
CA LYS A 91 -9.99 -21.34 -2.59
C LYS A 91 -8.90 -20.25 -2.48
N GLU A 92 -7.75 -20.46 -3.12
CA GLU A 92 -6.66 -19.48 -3.13
C GLU A 92 -7.12 -18.14 -3.72
N LEU A 93 -7.78 -18.15 -4.87
CA LEU A 93 -8.30 -16.94 -5.51
C LEU A 93 -9.35 -16.22 -4.65
N LYS A 94 -10.20 -16.97 -3.94
CA LYS A 94 -11.14 -16.40 -2.98
C LYS A 94 -10.40 -15.74 -1.82
N GLY A 95 -9.42 -16.41 -1.23
CA GLY A 95 -8.59 -15.86 -0.15
C GLY A 95 -7.83 -14.59 -0.58
N GLU A 96 -7.27 -14.56 -1.80
CA GLU A 96 -6.65 -13.37 -2.38
C GLU A 96 -7.65 -12.20 -2.47
N ALA A 97 -8.84 -12.43 -3.03
CA ALA A 97 -9.87 -11.41 -3.17
C ALA A 97 -10.34 -10.87 -1.80
N MET A 98 -10.54 -11.76 -0.82
CA MET A 98 -10.90 -11.39 0.56
C MET A 98 -9.79 -10.57 1.22
N THR A 99 -8.53 -10.94 1.05
CA THR A 99 -7.38 -10.19 1.61
C THR A 99 -7.26 -8.79 1.01
N ILE A 100 -7.44 -8.64 -0.30
CA ILE A 100 -7.44 -7.34 -0.98
C ILE A 100 -8.61 -6.49 -0.48
N MET A 101 -9.79 -7.08 -0.32
CA MET A 101 -10.97 -6.40 0.23
C MET A 101 -10.72 -5.91 1.66
N ALA A 102 -10.15 -6.73 2.51
CA ALA A 102 -9.79 -6.36 3.88
C ALA A 102 -8.77 -5.22 3.93
N LEU A 103 -7.74 -5.24 3.06
CA LEU A 103 -6.79 -4.14 2.93
C LEU A 103 -7.47 -2.84 2.50
N CYS A 104 -8.37 -2.89 1.53
CA CYS A 104 -9.13 -1.73 1.08
C CYS A 104 -10.00 -1.15 2.20
N GLN A 105 -10.70 -2.00 2.96
CA GLN A 105 -11.51 -1.54 4.10
C GLN A 105 -10.62 -0.95 5.21
N PHE A 106 -9.46 -1.55 5.49
CA PHE A 106 -8.48 -1.03 6.43
C PHE A 106 -7.99 0.36 6.04
N ASP A 107 -7.66 0.57 4.76
CA ASP A 107 -7.21 1.86 4.25
C ASP A 107 -8.32 2.92 4.32
N LEU A 108 -9.56 2.56 4.01
CA LEU A 108 -10.71 3.45 4.20
C LEU A 108 -10.88 3.84 5.67
N THR A 109 -10.78 2.87 6.57
CA THR A 109 -10.95 3.11 8.02
C THR A 109 -9.85 4.04 8.55
N ARG A 110 -8.57 3.79 8.24
CA ARG A 110 -7.46 4.62 8.73
C ARG A 110 -7.36 5.99 8.06
N CYS A 111 -7.82 6.14 6.82
CA CYS A 111 -7.80 7.43 6.12
C CYS A 111 -8.99 8.32 6.46
N PHE A 112 -10.15 7.77 6.79
CA PHE A 112 -11.41 8.49 6.94
C PHE A 112 -12.13 8.27 8.27
N GLY A 113 -11.68 7.31 9.07
CA GLY A 113 -12.13 7.09 10.45
C GLY A 113 -11.25 7.81 11.46
N TYR A 114 -11.64 7.75 12.72
CA TYR A 114 -10.79 8.15 13.83
C TYR A 114 -9.82 7.02 14.21
N PRO A 115 -8.64 7.34 14.79
CA PRO A 115 -7.81 6.30 15.40
C PRO A 115 -8.60 5.51 16.44
N TYR A 116 -8.44 4.18 16.44
CA TYR A 116 -9.15 3.30 17.39
C TYR A 116 -8.89 3.70 18.85
N THR A 117 -7.66 4.08 19.17
CA THR A 117 -7.22 4.48 20.51
C THR A 117 -7.89 5.74 21.03
N LYS A 118 -8.53 6.55 20.18
CA LYS A 118 -9.21 7.79 20.61
C LYS A 118 -10.38 7.51 21.54
N ASP A 119 -11.20 6.51 21.23
CA ASP A 119 -12.45 6.21 21.93
C ASP A 119 -12.81 4.72 21.88
N LYS A 120 -11.82 3.86 21.71
CA LYS A 120 -11.96 2.41 21.51
C LYS A 120 -12.86 2.06 20.32
N GLY A 121 -12.75 2.86 19.27
CA GLY A 121 -13.45 2.64 18.01
C GLY A 121 -14.95 2.99 18.03
N ALA A 122 -15.43 3.75 19.02
CA ALA A 122 -16.83 4.18 19.06
C ALA A 122 -17.17 5.24 18.02
N GLY A 123 -16.17 5.99 17.54
CA GLY A 123 -16.33 7.02 16.52
C GLY A 123 -16.61 6.47 15.13
N TRP A 124 -16.89 7.38 14.19
CA TRP A 124 -17.23 7.03 12.80
C TRP A 124 -16.03 6.42 12.06
N GLY A 125 -16.24 5.24 11.53
CA GLY A 125 -15.38 4.54 10.58
C GLY A 125 -15.79 4.78 9.12
N ALA A 126 -15.63 3.79 8.26
CA ALA A 126 -16.07 3.79 6.87
C ALA A 126 -17.37 2.97 6.70
N PRO A 127 -18.12 3.13 5.60
CA PRO A 127 -19.16 2.16 5.24
C PRO A 127 -18.58 0.75 5.07
N ILE A 128 -19.21 -0.24 5.64
CA ILE A 128 -18.89 -1.65 5.43
C ILE A 128 -19.72 -2.16 4.25
N VAL A 129 -19.04 -2.76 3.29
CA VAL A 129 -19.65 -3.46 2.16
C VAL A 129 -19.38 -4.94 2.35
N ASP A 130 -20.34 -5.66 2.96
CA ASP A 130 -20.25 -7.06 3.35
C ASP A 130 -20.90 -8.02 2.34
N HIS A 131 -21.34 -7.51 1.20
CA HIS A 131 -21.91 -8.27 0.07
C HIS A 131 -21.75 -7.49 -1.24
N ALA A 132 -22.06 -8.12 -2.37
CA ALA A 132 -22.11 -7.44 -3.66
C ALA A 132 -23.30 -6.48 -3.72
N ILE A 133 -23.05 -5.20 -3.46
CA ILE A 133 -24.09 -4.16 -3.45
C ILE A 133 -24.64 -3.85 -4.84
N THR A 134 -25.90 -3.48 -4.92
CA THR A 134 -26.55 -2.93 -6.11
C THR A 134 -26.33 -1.42 -6.23
N LEU A 135 -26.74 -0.83 -7.37
CA LEU A 135 -26.55 0.60 -7.60
C LEU A 135 -27.39 1.49 -6.67
N ASP A 136 -28.47 0.96 -6.12
CA ASP A 136 -29.41 1.69 -5.26
C ASP A 136 -29.04 1.59 -3.76
N GLU A 137 -28.08 0.76 -3.43
CA GLU A 137 -27.61 0.58 -2.05
C GLU A 137 -26.57 1.63 -1.67
N ASN A 138 -26.79 2.27 -0.53
CA ASN A 138 -25.88 3.27 0.04
C ASN A 138 -25.66 2.95 1.52
N PRO A 139 -24.74 2.02 1.85
CA PRO A 139 -24.48 1.65 3.23
C PRO A 139 -24.01 2.87 4.04
N PRO A 140 -24.55 3.09 5.24
CA PRO A 140 -24.13 4.18 6.11
C PRO A 140 -22.72 3.93 6.65
N ARG A 141 -22.09 4.98 7.15
CA ARG A 141 -20.83 4.82 7.90
C ARG A 141 -21.04 3.94 9.13
N SER A 142 -20.11 3.07 9.34
CA SER A 142 -19.98 2.21 10.50
C SER A 142 -19.26 2.90 11.65
N THR A 143 -19.06 2.22 12.76
CA THR A 143 -18.08 2.59 13.78
C THR A 143 -16.72 2.00 13.43
N VAL A 144 -15.65 2.62 13.86
CA VAL A 144 -14.29 2.11 13.69
C VAL A 144 -14.13 0.71 14.29
N ALA A 145 -14.78 0.43 15.43
CA ALA A 145 -14.75 -0.90 16.03
C ALA A 145 -15.36 -1.97 15.11
N LYS A 146 -16.49 -1.68 14.48
CA LYS A 146 -17.12 -2.61 13.52
C LYS A 146 -16.28 -2.76 12.24
N ASP A 147 -15.63 -1.70 11.78
CA ASP A 147 -14.70 -1.80 10.66
C ASP A 147 -13.58 -2.80 10.98
N TYR A 148 -12.93 -2.67 12.14
CA TYR A 148 -11.87 -3.60 12.55
C TYR A 148 -12.38 -5.03 12.75
N GLU A 149 -13.56 -5.21 13.34
CA GLU A 149 -14.20 -6.52 13.46
C GLU A 149 -14.39 -7.18 12.08
N PHE A 150 -14.93 -6.44 11.11
CA PHE A 150 -15.11 -6.93 9.74
C PHE A 150 -13.78 -7.26 9.07
N ILE A 151 -12.78 -6.39 9.18
CA ILE A 151 -11.45 -6.57 8.58
C ILE A 151 -10.75 -7.80 9.15
N ILE A 152 -10.73 -7.94 10.48
CA ILE A 152 -10.08 -9.04 11.18
C ILE A 152 -10.73 -10.37 10.81
N ASN A 153 -12.06 -10.46 10.92
CA ASN A 153 -12.80 -11.68 10.57
C ASN A 153 -12.56 -12.08 9.11
N THR A 154 -12.58 -11.11 8.20
CA THR A 154 -12.32 -11.37 6.77
C THR A 154 -10.92 -11.96 6.54
N LEU A 155 -9.90 -11.47 7.23
CA LEU A 155 -8.54 -12.00 7.10
C LEU A 155 -8.36 -13.35 7.78
N GLU A 156 -8.96 -13.56 8.95
CA GLU A 156 -8.92 -14.86 9.64
C GLU A 156 -9.61 -15.96 8.82
N GLU A 157 -10.67 -15.63 8.07
CA GLU A 157 -11.30 -16.54 7.11
C GLU A 157 -10.49 -16.73 5.82
N ALA A 158 -9.80 -15.68 5.34
CA ALA A 158 -9.02 -15.75 4.10
C ALA A 158 -7.73 -16.55 4.23
N ILE A 159 -6.97 -16.37 5.32
CA ILE A 159 -5.64 -16.95 5.53
C ILE A 159 -5.61 -18.46 5.29
N PRO A 160 -6.51 -19.28 5.85
CA PRO A 160 -6.49 -20.75 5.65
C PRO A 160 -6.84 -21.18 4.21
N LEU A 161 -7.37 -20.31 3.39
CA LEU A 161 -7.67 -20.59 1.98
C LEU A 161 -6.46 -20.38 1.08
N MET A 162 -5.45 -19.62 1.52
CA MET A 162 -4.37 -19.10 0.69
C MET A 162 -3.16 -20.03 0.66
N SER A 163 -2.41 -19.96 -0.43
CA SER A 163 -1.13 -20.65 -0.59
C SER A 163 -0.06 -20.08 0.35
N THR A 164 0.83 -20.95 0.84
CA THR A 164 2.08 -20.58 1.52
C THR A 164 3.29 -20.55 0.57
N SER A 165 3.09 -20.75 -0.72
CA SER A 165 4.15 -20.63 -1.72
C SER A 165 4.59 -19.18 -1.88
N LYS A 166 5.90 -18.96 -2.02
CA LYS A 166 6.44 -17.62 -2.26
C LYS A 166 5.98 -17.09 -3.61
N ASN A 167 5.30 -15.98 -3.61
CA ASN A 167 4.95 -15.21 -4.79
C ASN A 167 4.76 -13.75 -4.39
N ASN A 168 5.79 -12.94 -4.55
CA ASN A 168 5.79 -11.56 -4.06
C ASN A 168 4.82 -10.64 -4.82
N SER A 169 4.40 -11.00 -6.05
CA SER A 169 3.42 -10.22 -6.83
C SER A 169 1.96 -10.56 -6.53
N ARG A 170 1.71 -11.50 -5.64
CA ARG A 170 0.35 -11.91 -5.25
C ARG A 170 0.26 -12.08 -3.74
N MET A 171 -0.90 -11.77 -3.19
CA MET A 171 -1.19 -12.04 -1.79
C MET A 171 -1.13 -13.55 -1.53
N ASN A 172 -0.37 -13.96 -0.53
CA ASN A 172 -0.32 -15.32 -0.01
C ASN A 172 -0.62 -15.31 1.49
N ALA A 173 -0.66 -16.46 2.12
CA ALA A 173 -0.96 -16.56 3.56
C ALA A 173 0.02 -15.76 4.43
N TYR A 174 1.28 -15.65 4.04
CA TYR A 174 2.28 -14.86 4.77
C TYR A 174 2.02 -13.35 4.66
N ALA A 175 1.70 -12.85 3.47
CA ALA A 175 1.33 -11.47 3.26
C ALA A 175 0.04 -11.10 4.01
N ALA A 176 -0.96 -11.98 4.01
CA ALA A 176 -2.20 -11.78 4.76
C ALA A 176 -1.97 -11.75 6.28
N ARG A 177 -1.09 -12.63 6.82
CA ARG A 177 -0.71 -12.64 8.24
C ARG A 177 0.06 -11.38 8.63
N ALA A 178 0.98 -10.89 7.78
CA ALA A 178 1.68 -9.64 8.00
C ALA A 178 0.72 -8.44 8.02
N LEU A 179 -0.25 -8.43 7.11
CA LEU A 179 -1.32 -7.42 7.11
C LEU A 179 -2.16 -7.50 8.40
N LEU A 180 -2.56 -8.70 8.82
CA LEU A 180 -3.33 -8.90 10.05
C LEU A 180 -2.58 -8.45 11.30
N SER A 181 -1.26 -8.72 11.38
CA SER A 181 -0.41 -8.21 12.46
C SER A 181 -0.44 -6.68 12.53
N ARG A 182 -0.31 -5.99 11.38
CA ARG A 182 -0.43 -4.53 11.30
C ARG A 182 -1.81 -4.05 11.74
N ILE A 183 -2.86 -4.74 11.36
CA ILE A 183 -4.24 -4.41 11.72
C ILE A 183 -4.45 -4.53 13.23
N TYR A 184 -3.96 -5.59 13.86
CA TYR A 184 -3.99 -5.73 15.31
C TYR A 184 -3.27 -4.57 16.02
N LEU A 185 -2.12 -4.13 15.49
CA LEU A 185 -1.40 -2.97 16.05
C LEU A 185 -2.25 -1.69 15.99
N TYR A 186 -2.91 -1.42 14.87
CA TYR A 186 -3.79 -0.26 14.73
C TYR A 186 -5.08 -0.39 15.56
N HIS A 187 -5.51 -1.62 15.83
CA HIS A 187 -6.64 -1.94 16.71
C HIS A 187 -6.29 -1.89 18.19
N ASP A 188 -5.04 -1.54 18.55
CA ASP A 188 -4.52 -1.51 19.93
C ASP A 188 -4.42 -2.89 20.62
N ASP A 189 -4.47 -3.98 19.84
CA ASP A 189 -4.23 -5.35 20.30
C ASP A 189 -2.75 -5.71 20.10
N ASN A 190 -1.91 -5.08 20.91
CA ASN A 190 -0.45 -5.19 20.78
C ASN A 190 0.06 -6.62 21.01
N GLU A 191 -0.63 -7.40 21.86
CA GLU A 191 -0.24 -8.78 22.12
C GLU A 191 -0.47 -9.67 20.89
N LYS A 192 -1.63 -9.61 20.27
CA LYS A 192 -1.89 -10.35 19.02
C LYS A 192 -1.00 -9.87 17.87
N ALA A 193 -0.76 -8.56 17.78
CA ALA A 193 0.15 -8.02 16.78
C ALA A 193 1.56 -8.61 16.93
N PHE A 194 2.09 -8.63 18.15
CA PHE A 194 3.41 -9.19 18.46
C PHE A 194 3.47 -10.71 18.19
N GLN A 195 2.50 -11.47 18.68
CA GLN A 195 2.46 -12.92 18.47
C GLN A 195 2.38 -13.29 16.99
N MET A 196 1.51 -12.60 16.24
CA MET A 196 1.36 -12.84 14.80
C MET A 196 2.64 -12.53 14.03
N ALA A 197 3.28 -11.39 14.33
CA ALA A 197 4.53 -11.00 13.68
C ALA A 197 5.67 -11.96 14.04
N SER A 198 5.84 -12.28 15.31
CA SER A 198 6.91 -13.18 15.78
C SER A 198 6.81 -14.58 15.18
N ASN A 199 5.60 -15.16 15.20
CA ASN A 199 5.36 -16.47 14.61
C ASN A 199 5.59 -16.47 13.09
N LEU A 200 5.22 -15.38 12.42
CA LEU A 200 5.43 -15.24 10.98
C LEU A 200 6.92 -15.14 10.66
N ILE A 201 7.69 -14.33 11.37
CA ILE A 201 9.13 -14.15 11.17
C ILE A 201 9.85 -15.49 11.39
N GLU A 202 9.58 -16.17 12.52
CA GLU A 202 10.17 -17.48 12.81
C GLU A 202 9.91 -18.50 11.69
N GLU A 203 8.67 -18.54 11.19
CA GLU A 203 8.31 -19.47 10.12
C GLU A 203 9.01 -19.16 8.80
N VAL A 204 8.98 -17.89 8.34
CA VAL A 204 9.49 -17.55 7.01
C VAL A 204 11.01 -17.50 6.94
N GLU A 205 11.68 -17.18 8.04
CA GLU A 205 13.14 -17.28 8.17
C GLU A 205 13.57 -18.73 8.35
N GLY A 206 12.86 -19.50 9.18
CA GLY A 206 13.13 -20.90 9.43
C GLY A 206 13.02 -21.79 8.19
N ASN A 207 12.09 -21.48 7.28
CA ASN A 207 11.96 -22.19 6.01
C ASN A 207 12.79 -21.57 4.86
N GLY A 208 13.50 -20.47 5.12
CA GLY A 208 14.38 -19.79 4.15
C GLY A 208 13.65 -19.06 3.02
N MET A 209 12.33 -18.85 3.11
CA MET A 209 11.57 -18.19 2.06
C MET A 209 11.79 -16.68 2.02
N TYR A 210 11.87 -16.05 3.20
CA TYR A 210 12.06 -14.61 3.35
C TYR A 210 13.11 -14.32 4.40
N ARG A 211 13.82 -13.23 4.24
CA ARG A 211 14.77 -12.69 5.20
C ARG A 211 14.96 -11.20 4.97
N LEU A 212 15.47 -10.51 5.97
CA LEU A 212 15.88 -9.12 5.79
C LEU A 212 17.06 -9.00 4.82
N TYR A 213 17.14 -7.88 4.13
CA TYR A 213 18.32 -7.52 3.32
C TYR A 213 19.55 -7.39 4.21
N THR A 214 20.67 -7.87 3.73
CA THR A 214 21.96 -7.48 4.28
C THR A 214 22.26 -6.01 3.96
N ARG A 215 23.24 -5.44 4.64
CA ARG A 215 23.67 -4.07 4.38
C ARG A 215 24.03 -3.83 2.91
N ASP A 216 24.74 -4.78 2.30
CA ASP A 216 25.19 -4.69 0.91
C ASP A 216 24.04 -4.84 -0.11
N GLU A 217 22.97 -5.51 0.27
CA GLU A 217 21.78 -5.71 -0.56
C GLU A 217 20.79 -4.54 -0.47
N TYR A 218 20.81 -3.75 0.60
CA TYR A 218 19.78 -2.76 0.89
C TYR A 218 19.64 -1.67 -0.19
N ILE A 219 20.77 -1.10 -0.63
CA ILE A 219 20.74 -0.07 -1.68
C ILE A 219 20.37 -0.66 -3.04
N PRO A 220 21.00 -1.78 -3.50
CA PRO A 220 20.59 -2.44 -4.75
C PRO A 220 19.13 -2.90 -4.77
N ALA A 221 18.51 -3.15 -3.61
CA ALA A 221 17.09 -3.54 -3.53
C ALA A 221 16.14 -2.45 -4.09
N TRP A 222 16.57 -1.20 -4.12
CA TRP A 222 15.83 -0.09 -4.71
C TRP A 222 16.10 0.11 -6.20
N ASP A 223 17.01 -0.68 -6.80
CA ASP A 223 17.28 -0.61 -8.25
C ASP A 223 16.10 -1.21 -9.04
N LEU A 224 15.79 -0.61 -10.17
CA LEU A 224 14.76 -1.07 -11.12
C LEU A 224 14.92 -2.55 -11.55
N LYS A 225 16.14 -3.07 -11.49
CA LYS A 225 16.45 -4.46 -11.88
C LYS A 225 16.07 -5.50 -10.83
N ASN A 226 15.81 -5.09 -9.60
CA ASN A 226 15.45 -5.96 -8.50
C ASN A 226 13.94 -5.94 -8.28
N THR A 227 13.22 -6.65 -9.13
CA THR A 227 11.76 -6.62 -9.13
C THR A 227 11.12 -7.29 -7.92
N PHE A 228 11.74 -8.29 -7.29
CA PHE A 228 11.18 -8.92 -6.10
C PHE A 228 12.29 -9.28 -5.12
N GLY A 229 12.31 -8.58 -4.00
CA GLY A 229 13.30 -8.81 -2.97
C GLY A 229 13.05 -10.03 -2.09
N THR A 230 14.06 -10.36 -1.26
CA THR A 230 13.96 -11.41 -0.26
C THR A 230 13.20 -10.97 0.98
N GLU A 231 13.06 -9.67 1.21
CA GLU A 231 12.42 -9.10 2.40
C GLU A 231 10.91 -8.88 2.20
N SER A 232 10.48 -8.60 0.98
CA SER A 232 9.09 -8.27 0.69
C SER A 232 8.20 -9.52 0.68
N LEU A 233 7.13 -9.49 1.47
CA LEU A 233 6.09 -10.52 1.47
C LEU A 233 5.09 -10.32 0.34
N PHE A 234 4.82 -9.07 -0.03
CA PHE A 234 3.95 -8.68 -1.13
C PHE A 234 4.40 -7.34 -1.69
N GLU A 235 4.41 -7.24 -3.01
CA GLU A 235 4.66 -6.02 -3.77
C GLU A 235 3.65 -5.93 -4.92
N ILE A 236 3.18 -4.73 -5.20
CA ILE A 236 2.41 -4.45 -6.42
C ILE A 236 3.42 -4.38 -7.56
N ALA A 237 3.38 -5.39 -8.43
CA ALA A 237 4.33 -5.53 -9.52
C ALA A 237 4.14 -4.46 -10.58
N ASN A 238 5.26 -3.92 -11.05
CA ASN A 238 5.33 -3.11 -12.26
C ASN A 238 6.33 -3.73 -13.22
N SER A 239 6.15 -3.49 -14.51
CA SER A 239 7.04 -3.95 -15.56
C SER A 239 7.23 -2.88 -16.62
N THR A 240 8.13 -3.10 -17.57
CA THR A 240 8.34 -2.20 -18.70
C THR A 240 7.04 -1.95 -19.48
N ASP A 241 6.22 -2.98 -19.64
CA ASP A 241 5.00 -2.94 -20.44
C ASP A 241 3.74 -2.60 -19.63
N ASP A 242 3.82 -2.70 -18.28
CA ASP A 242 2.71 -2.45 -17.37
C ASP A 242 3.18 -1.65 -16.15
N ASN A 243 3.05 -0.34 -16.24
CA ASN A 243 3.44 0.61 -15.20
C ASN A 243 2.65 1.91 -15.28
N GLY A 244 2.73 2.75 -14.24
CA GLY A 244 2.02 4.02 -14.16
C GLY A 244 2.57 5.13 -15.08
N GLY A 245 3.68 4.92 -15.80
CA GLY A 245 4.33 5.90 -16.63
C GLY A 245 4.59 7.22 -15.87
N ARG A 246 4.19 8.35 -16.45
CA ARG A 246 4.31 9.67 -15.79
C ARG A 246 3.43 9.86 -14.57
N SER A 247 2.50 8.96 -14.33
CA SER A 247 1.66 8.96 -13.11
C SER A 247 2.23 8.07 -12.01
N SER A 248 3.34 7.38 -12.26
CA SER A 248 4.00 6.54 -11.25
C SER A 248 4.57 7.38 -10.12
N LEU A 249 4.65 6.79 -8.93
CA LEU A 249 5.29 7.39 -7.77
C LEU A 249 6.74 7.80 -8.07
N ALA A 250 7.48 6.93 -8.79
CA ALA A 250 8.84 7.21 -9.22
C ALA A 250 8.93 8.51 -10.02
N TYR A 251 8.06 8.72 -11.01
CA TYR A 251 8.08 9.93 -11.83
C TYR A 251 7.69 11.19 -11.05
N LEU A 252 6.79 11.07 -10.09
CA LEU A 252 6.39 12.19 -9.23
C LEU A 252 7.55 12.68 -8.34
N MET A 253 8.35 11.74 -7.82
CA MET A 253 9.41 12.02 -6.86
C MET A 253 10.77 12.24 -7.50
N HIS A 254 11.07 11.58 -8.64
CA HIS A 254 12.39 11.58 -9.24
C HIS A 254 12.85 12.97 -9.69
N TRP A 255 14.16 13.25 -9.53
CA TRP A 255 14.77 14.53 -9.94
C TRP A 255 14.53 14.89 -11.41
N ASN A 256 14.61 13.90 -12.31
CA ASN A 256 14.34 14.07 -13.74
C ASN A 256 12.84 13.96 -14.09
N GLY A 257 11.98 13.69 -13.12
CA GLY A 257 10.52 13.66 -13.26
C GLY A 257 9.85 14.99 -12.90
N TYR A 258 8.72 14.90 -12.18
CA TYR A 258 7.97 16.10 -11.78
C TYR A 258 8.55 16.83 -10.57
N ARG A 259 9.42 16.21 -9.79
CA ARG A 259 10.07 16.84 -8.63
C ARG A 259 9.07 17.46 -7.67
N GLU A 260 8.01 16.73 -7.37
CA GLU A 260 6.92 17.28 -6.53
C GLU A 260 7.22 17.18 -5.03
N ILE A 261 8.10 16.27 -4.64
CA ILE A 261 8.35 15.89 -3.25
C ILE A 261 9.84 15.91 -2.96
N PHE A 262 10.21 16.56 -1.87
CA PHE A 262 11.58 16.61 -1.34
C PHE A 262 11.60 16.21 0.13
N ALA A 263 12.74 15.75 0.61
CA ALA A 263 12.96 15.56 2.04
C ALA A 263 13.05 16.93 2.74
N THR A 264 12.56 17.00 3.99
CA THR A 264 12.76 18.19 4.83
C THR A 264 14.20 18.24 5.33
N GLN A 265 14.71 19.45 5.59
CA GLN A 265 16.07 19.60 6.11
C GLN A 265 16.22 18.91 7.48
N LYS A 266 15.18 18.98 8.33
CA LYS A 266 15.17 18.31 9.64
C LYS A 266 15.37 16.79 9.51
N PHE A 267 14.63 16.13 8.62
CA PHE A 267 14.78 14.70 8.36
C PHE A 267 16.19 14.36 7.83
N VAL A 268 16.70 15.19 6.92
CA VAL A 268 18.05 15.02 6.36
C VAL A 268 19.12 15.16 7.44
N ASP A 269 19.04 16.18 8.29
CA ASP A 269 20.00 16.40 9.37
C ASP A 269 19.98 15.24 10.38
N GLU A 270 18.81 14.73 10.70
CA GLU A 270 18.64 13.58 11.58
C GLU A 270 19.24 12.31 10.98
N LEU A 271 18.94 12.00 9.72
CA LEU A 271 19.49 10.84 9.04
C LEU A 271 21.00 10.91 8.87
N LEU A 272 21.55 12.07 8.48
CA LEU A 272 22.98 12.28 8.31
C LEU A 272 23.75 12.41 9.64
N SER A 273 23.06 12.47 10.78
CA SER A 273 23.70 12.47 12.09
C SER A 273 24.42 11.16 12.41
N ASP A 274 23.96 10.06 11.82
CA ASP A 274 24.64 8.75 11.84
C ASP A 274 25.24 8.46 10.45
N PRO A 275 26.53 8.73 10.24
CA PRO A 275 27.19 8.50 8.94
C PRO A 275 27.28 7.00 8.56
N ASP A 276 27.11 6.12 9.52
CA ASP A 276 27.12 4.68 9.29
C ASP A 276 25.74 4.14 8.86
N ASP A 277 24.68 4.97 8.90
CA ASP A 277 23.37 4.58 8.40
C ASP A 277 23.39 4.51 6.86
N ILE A 278 23.23 3.29 6.34
CA ILE A 278 23.25 3.05 4.88
C ILE A 278 22.16 3.83 4.13
N ARG A 279 21.06 4.19 4.80
CA ARG A 279 19.98 4.97 4.20
C ARG A 279 20.41 6.36 3.74
N CYS A 280 21.51 6.88 4.28
CA CYS A 280 22.14 8.14 3.80
C CYS A 280 22.45 8.09 2.32
N LEU A 281 22.79 6.92 1.76
CA LEU A 281 23.07 6.73 0.34
C LEU A 281 21.84 6.88 -0.56
N LEU A 282 20.64 6.87 0.02
CA LEU A 282 19.37 7.12 -0.68
C LEU A 282 19.02 8.61 -0.76
N LEU A 283 19.80 9.49 -0.12
CA LEU A 283 19.65 10.94 -0.25
C LEU A 283 20.56 11.48 -1.35
N GLU A 284 20.04 12.42 -2.12
CA GLU A 284 20.83 13.17 -3.10
C GLU A 284 20.49 14.66 -3.03
N LYS A 285 21.54 15.49 -2.95
CA LYS A 285 21.41 16.93 -2.92
C LYS A 285 21.40 17.50 -4.33
N ASN A 286 20.47 18.41 -4.59
CA ASN A 286 20.35 19.12 -5.86
C ASN A 286 19.93 20.57 -5.63
N VAL A 287 19.95 21.39 -6.69
CA VAL A 287 19.52 22.79 -6.63
C VAL A 287 18.20 22.95 -7.40
N TYR A 288 17.15 23.36 -6.71
CA TYR A 288 15.85 23.66 -7.29
C TYR A 288 15.40 25.08 -6.95
N ASN A 289 15.09 25.87 -7.97
CA ASN A 289 14.70 27.28 -7.80
C ASN A 289 15.70 28.10 -6.93
N LYS A 290 16.99 27.89 -7.15
CA LYS A 290 18.10 28.51 -6.40
C LYS A 290 18.23 28.08 -4.93
N ASN A 291 17.48 27.08 -4.50
CA ASN A 291 17.57 26.51 -3.15
C ASN A 291 18.19 25.12 -3.22
N ASP A 292 18.99 24.79 -2.23
CA ASP A 292 19.43 23.43 -1.99
C ASP A 292 18.23 22.58 -1.57
N VAL A 293 18.04 21.44 -2.19
CA VAL A 293 16.97 20.48 -1.90
C VAL A 293 17.54 19.07 -1.84
N TRP A 294 16.92 18.22 -1.05
CA TRP A 294 17.26 16.82 -0.94
C TRP A 294 16.12 15.95 -1.42
N TRP A 295 16.42 15.01 -2.32
CA TRP A 295 15.45 14.06 -2.82
C TRP A 295 15.84 12.61 -2.51
N LEU A 296 14.87 11.71 -2.54
CA LEU A 296 15.06 10.30 -2.25
C LEU A 296 15.25 9.49 -3.54
N LYS A 297 16.24 8.60 -3.55
CA LYS A 297 16.54 7.69 -4.66
C LYS A 297 15.87 6.32 -4.54
N LYS A 298 14.88 6.18 -3.68
CA LYS A 298 14.14 4.90 -3.50
C LYS A 298 13.42 4.43 -4.76
N TRP A 299 13.06 5.36 -5.64
CA TRP A 299 12.45 5.06 -6.93
C TRP A 299 13.33 5.67 -8.01
N PRO A 300 14.36 4.92 -8.43
CA PRO A 300 15.44 5.50 -9.24
C PRO A 300 15.10 5.78 -10.68
N GLY A 301 13.88 5.64 -11.17
CA GLY A 301 13.43 5.87 -12.53
C GLY A 301 14.46 6.59 -13.43
N THR A 302 14.62 6.17 -14.67
CA THR A 302 15.81 6.49 -15.46
C THR A 302 15.86 7.91 -15.99
N ASP A 303 14.77 8.46 -16.49
CA ASP A 303 14.66 9.86 -16.93
C ASP A 303 13.20 10.26 -17.27
N ALA A 304 13.00 11.55 -17.58
CA ALA A 304 11.69 12.09 -17.95
C ALA A 304 11.19 11.65 -19.33
N THR A 305 12.06 11.07 -20.15
CA THR A 305 11.75 10.63 -21.53
C THR A 305 11.52 9.12 -21.59
N THR A 306 11.97 8.39 -20.59
CA THR A 306 11.84 6.93 -20.48
C THR A 306 10.84 6.60 -19.38
N PRO A 307 9.56 6.45 -19.71
CA PRO A 307 8.49 6.27 -18.71
C PRO A 307 8.44 4.87 -18.09
N SER A 308 9.37 4.00 -18.39
CA SER A 308 9.41 2.63 -17.87
C SER A 308 9.95 2.61 -16.44
N PHE A 309 9.07 2.81 -15.49
CA PHE A 309 9.38 2.68 -14.08
C PHE A 309 8.94 1.30 -13.60
N GLU A 310 9.91 0.42 -13.46
CA GLU A 310 9.71 -1.00 -13.13
C GLU A 310 9.71 -1.26 -11.62
N ASN A 311 9.88 -0.23 -10.79
CA ASN A 311 9.85 -0.41 -9.35
C ASN A 311 8.47 -0.85 -8.87
N ASN A 312 8.44 -1.91 -8.11
CA ASN A 312 7.25 -2.37 -7.42
C ASN A 312 6.88 -1.43 -6.25
N TYR A 313 5.63 -1.46 -5.86
CA TYR A 313 5.08 -0.69 -4.74
C TYR A 313 4.72 -1.58 -3.56
#